data_eda997cad51a82b128cdd460d939cb4a
#
_entry.id   eda997cad51a82b128cdd460d939cb4a
#
_cell.length_a   1.000
_cell.length_b   1.000
_cell.length_c   1.000
_cell.angle_alpha   90.00
_cell.angle_beta   90.00
_cell.angle_gamma   90.00
#
_symmetry.space_group_name_H-M   'P 1'
#
loop_
_entity.id
_entity.type
_entity.pdbx_description
1 polymer ?
#
loop_
_entity_poly.entity_id
_entity_poly.type
_entity_poly.pdbx_seq_one_letter_code
_entity_poly.pdbx_strand_id
1 'polypeptide(L)'
;LETDVSLKVTPTDSPDTWVVAGRGELHLSILIENMRREGFELQVSKPQVILREIDGVLSEPFERVQCEVPSENAGAVIESLGARKGEMLDMLTTDNGLTRLIFMVPARGMIGYTTEFMSMTRGYGIINHTFEEFRPRVKAQIGGRRNGALISMDQGQATAYAIIGLEDRGVNFMEPGTEVYEGMIVGE
;
A
#
# COMPACT_ATOMS: atom_id res chain seq x y z
N LEU A 1 10.86 -17.39 -10.57
CA LEU A 1 9.45 -17.80 -10.67
C LEU A 1 9.26 -19.33 -10.56
N GLU A 2 10.17 -20.13 -11.07
CA GLU A 2 10.08 -21.61 -10.98
C GLU A 2 10.13 -22.13 -9.54
N THR A 3 10.63 -21.34 -8.62
CA THR A 3 10.78 -21.72 -7.20
C THR A 3 9.68 -21.17 -6.28
N ASP A 4 8.85 -20.24 -6.75
CA ASP A 4 7.77 -19.63 -5.96
C ASP A 4 6.40 -19.96 -6.55
N VAL A 5 5.79 -21.00 -6.02
CA VAL A 5 4.45 -21.49 -6.42
C VAL A 5 3.30 -20.55 -6.04
N SER A 6 3.56 -19.55 -5.21
CA SER A 6 2.56 -18.57 -4.78
C SER A 6 2.48 -17.32 -5.66
N LEU A 7 3.40 -17.18 -6.62
CA LEU A 7 3.35 -16.16 -7.65
C LEU A 7 2.70 -16.71 -8.92
N LYS A 8 1.75 -15.95 -9.47
CA LYS A 8 1.16 -16.25 -10.76
C LYS A 8 1.50 -15.13 -11.74
N VAL A 9 2.14 -15.47 -12.84
CA VAL A 9 2.50 -14.54 -13.91
C VAL A 9 1.65 -14.86 -15.13
N THR A 10 0.99 -13.85 -15.67
CA THR A 10 0.13 -13.96 -16.85
C THR A 10 0.58 -12.93 -17.89
N PRO A 11 0.89 -13.33 -19.13
CA PRO A 11 1.18 -12.38 -20.20
C PRO A 11 -0.03 -11.51 -20.50
N THR A 12 0.22 -10.31 -21.01
CA THR A 12 -0.82 -9.40 -21.52
C THR A 12 -0.74 -9.34 -23.05
N ASP A 13 -1.63 -8.57 -23.67
CA ASP A 13 -1.59 -8.31 -25.12
C ASP A 13 -0.33 -7.51 -25.55
N SER A 14 0.35 -6.87 -24.61
CA SER A 14 1.63 -6.20 -24.85
C SER A 14 2.79 -7.16 -24.57
N PRO A 15 3.76 -7.30 -25.49
CA PRO A 15 4.86 -8.27 -25.36
C PRO A 15 5.78 -8.01 -24.14
N ASP A 16 5.84 -6.76 -23.68
CA ASP A 16 6.72 -6.33 -22.59
C ASP A 16 6.00 -6.13 -21.26
N THR A 17 4.74 -6.58 -21.16
CA THR A 17 3.91 -6.35 -19.97
C THR A 17 3.33 -7.66 -19.45
N TRP A 18 3.45 -7.87 -18.14
CA TRP A 18 2.90 -9.04 -17.46
C TRP A 18 2.04 -8.61 -16.26
N VAL A 19 0.98 -9.35 -16.03
CA VAL A 19 0.23 -9.27 -14.77
C VAL A 19 0.85 -10.27 -13.80
N VAL A 20 1.28 -9.77 -12.66
CA VAL A 20 1.85 -10.59 -11.59
C VAL A 20 0.93 -10.55 -10.39
N ALA A 21 0.45 -11.72 -9.96
CA ALA A 21 -0.36 -11.88 -8.77
C ALA A 21 0.42 -12.60 -7.68
N GLY A 22 0.37 -12.07 -6.48
CA GLY A 22 1.02 -12.62 -5.28
C GLY A 22 0.06 -12.60 -4.09
N ARG A 23 0.51 -13.11 -2.95
CA ARG A 23 -0.29 -13.18 -1.71
C ARG A 23 -0.64 -11.80 -1.14
N GLY A 24 0.19 -10.79 -1.42
CA GLY A 24 0.00 -9.45 -0.91
C GLY A 24 1.12 -8.51 -1.34
N GLU A 25 1.05 -7.28 -0.87
CA GLU A 25 1.96 -6.19 -1.23
C GLU A 25 3.42 -6.51 -0.92
N LEU A 26 3.71 -7.03 0.29
CA LEU A 26 5.07 -7.39 0.70
C LEU A 26 5.67 -8.46 -0.22
N HIS A 27 4.88 -9.46 -0.60
CA HIS A 27 5.35 -10.53 -1.49
C HIS A 27 5.73 -10.00 -2.88
N LEU A 28 4.92 -9.09 -3.43
CA LEU A 28 5.22 -8.43 -4.69
C LEU A 28 6.43 -7.49 -4.59
N SER A 29 6.58 -6.78 -3.48
CA SER A 29 7.74 -5.90 -3.22
C SER A 29 9.05 -6.69 -3.16
N ILE A 30 9.06 -7.85 -2.54
CA ILE A 30 10.23 -8.74 -2.50
C ILE A 30 10.60 -9.23 -3.91
N LEU A 31 9.61 -9.59 -4.73
CA LEU A 31 9.86 -9.97 -6.13
C LEU A 31 10.52 -8.83 -6.89
N ILE A 32 9.96 -7.61 -6.79
CA ILE A 32 10.49 -6.42 -7.46
C ILE A 32 11.92 -6.14 -7.04
N GLU A 33 12.20 -6.20 -5.74
CA GLU A 33 13.55 -5.97 -5.21
C GLU A 33 14.54 -7.03 -5.69
N ASN A 34 14.16 -8.29 -5.73
CA ASN A 34 15.01 -9.36 -6.27
C ASN A 34 15.32 -9.14 -7.75
N MET A 35 14.33 -8.76 -8.56
CA MET A 35 14.54 -8.44 -9.97
C MET A 35 15.50 -7.26 -10.15
N ARG A 36 15.37 -6.21 -9.36
CA ARG A 36 16.29 -5.06 -9.36
C ARG A 36 17.71 -5.47 -9.02
N ARG A 37 17.91 -6.32 -8.03
CA ARG A 37 19.25 -6.86 -7.65
C ARG A 37 19.88 -7.71 -8.73
N GLU A 38 19.07 -8.39 -9.54
CA GLU A 38 19.53 -9.13 -10.71
C GLU A 38 19.81 -8.23 -11.94
N GLY A 39 19.59 -6.91 -11.81
CA GLY A 39 19.88 -5.93 -12.85
C GLY A 39 18.75 -5.70 -13.86
N PHE A 40 17.54 -6.16 -13.56
CA PHE A 40 16.39 -5.88 -14.43
C PHE A 40 15.87 -4.47 -14.19
N GLU A 41 15.68 -3.72 -15.27
CA GLU A 41 14.91 -2.48 -15.27
C GLU A 41 13.44 -2.81 -15.45
N LEU A 42 12.57 -2.26 -14.58
CA LEU A 42 11.15 -2.55 -14.62
C LEU A 42 10.32 -1.36 -14.13
N GLN A 43 9.11 -1.26 -14.66
CA GLN A 43 8.10 -0.33 -14.20
C GLN A 43 6.94 -1.14 -13.61
N VAL A 44 6.39 -0.67 -12.50
CA VAL A 44 5.27 -1.31 -11.82
C VAL A 44 4.08 -0.37 -11.72
N SER A 45 2.89 -0.87 -11.99
CA SER A 45 1.66 -0.14 -11.75
C SER A 45 1.23 -0.27 -10.28
N LYS A 46 0.27 0.57 -9.86
CA LYS A 46 -0.34 0.44 -8.54
C LYS A 46 -0.95 -0.97 -8.39
N PRO A 47 -0.69 -1.66 -7.26
CA PRO A 47 -1.26 -2.97 -7.01
C PRO A 47 -2.79 -2.91 -6.95
N GLN A 48 -3.44 -3.95 -7.44
CA GLN A 48 -4.89 -4.08 -7.44
C GLN A 48 -5.29 -5.41 -6.80
N VAL A 49 -6.38 -5.40 -6.05
CA VAL A 49 -6.94 -6.63 -5.49
C VAL A 49 -7.63 -7.44 -6.58
N ILE A 50 -7.56 -8.76 -6.46
CA ILE A 50 -8.23 -9.67 -7.41
C ILE A 50 -9.72 -9.69 -7.10
N LEU A 51 -10.54 -9.27 -8.07
CA LEU A 51 -11.99 -9.35 -7.97
C LEU A 51 -12.49 -10.72 -8.45
N ARG A 52 -13.61 -11.16 -7.90
CA ARG A 52 -14.29 -12.40 -8.32
C ARG A 52 -15.77 -12.11 -8.52
N GLU A 53 -16.36 -12.79 -9.48
CA GLU A 53 -17.81 -12.86 -9.62
C GLU A 53 -18.32 -14.08 -8.83
N ILE A 54 -19.19 -13.84 -7.87
CA ILE A 54 -19.79 -14.86 -7.01
C ILE A 54 -21.29 -14.68 -7.11
N ASP A 55 -21.99 -15.70 -7.60
CA ASP A 55 -23.44 -15.69 -7.81
C ASP A 55 -23.94 -14.48 -8.65
N GLY A 56 -23.16 -14.10 -9.67
CA GLY A 56 -23.45 -12.96 -10.53
C GLY A 56 -23.14 -11.58 -9.89
N VAL A 57 -22.52 -11.54 -8.71
CA VAL A 57 -22.17 -10.32 -8.01
C VAL A 57 -20.66 -10.14 -7.99
N LEU A 58 -20.20 -9.00 -8.51
CA LEU A 58 -18.79 -8.64 -8.44
C LEU A 58 -18.38 -8.44 -6.99
N SER A 59 -17.46 -9.27 -6.51
CA SER A 59 -17.02 -9.35 -5.13
C SER A 59 -15.52 -9.04 -5.00
N GLU A 60 -15.14 -8.44 -3.89
CA GLU A 60 -13.77 -8.12 -3.53
C GLU A 60 -13.36 -8.85 -2.25
N PRO A 61 -12.05 -9.12 -2.07
CA PRO A 61 -11.55 -9.76 -0.85
C PRO A 61 -11.66 -8.79 0.33
N PHE A 62 -12.05 -9.33 1.47
CA PHE A 62 -12.05 -8.67 2.76
C PHE A 62 -11.05 -9.33 3.68
N GLU A 63 -10.41 -8.51 4.50
CA GLU A 63 -9.43 -8.95 5.49
C GLU A 63 -9.94 -8.67 6.89
N ARG A 64 -9.71 -9.64 7.76
CA ARG A 64 -9.86 -9.46 9.20
C ARG A 64 -8.59 -8.80 9.72
N VAL A 65 -8.74 -7.59 10.22
CA VAL A 65 -7.66 -6.76 10.78
C VAL A 65 -7.78 -6.79 12.30
N GLN A 66 -6.71 -7.20 12.96
CA GLN A 66 -6.58 -7.13 14.41
C GLN A 66 -5.42 -6.22 14.74
N CYS A 67 -5.67 -5.18 15.54
CA CYS A 67 -4.63 -4.29 16.02
C CYS A 67 -4.72 -4.09 17.52
N GLU A 68 -3.56 -3.92 18.15
CA GLU A 68 -3.39 -3.46 19.53
C GLU A 68 -2.68 -2.12 19.50
N VAL A 69 -3.26 -1.13 20.15
CA VAL A 69 -2.75 0.25 20.15
C VAL A 69 -2.85 0.87 21.53
N PRO A 70 -1.99 1.83 21.87
CA PRO A 70 -2.21 2.66 23.05
C PRO A 70 -3.61 3.28 23.00
N SER A 71 -4.32 3.27 24.11
CA SER A 71 -5.74 3.71 24.14
C SER A 71 -5.92 5.15 23.66
N GLU A 72 -4.93 6.00 23.81
CA GLU A 72 -4.91 7.37 23.29
C GLU A 72 -4.95 7.43 21.74
N ASN A 73 -4.42 6.40 21.05
CA ASN A 73 -4.39 6.31 19.59
C ASN A 73 -5.60 5.56 19.00
N ALA A 74 -6.41 4.89 19.83
CA ALA A 74 -7.52 4.06 19.37
C ALA A 74 -8.51 4.84 18.50
N GLY A 75 -8.86 6.08 18.90
CA GLY A 75 -9.77 6.93 18.13
C GLY A 75 -9.28 7.23 16.71
N ALA A 76 -8.01 7.59 16.56
CA ALA A 76 -7.41 7.87 15.25
C ALA A 76 -7.40 6.63 14.35
N VAL A 77 -7.12 5.45 14.91
CA VAL A 77 -7.13 4.17 14.17
C VAL A 77 -8.55 3.79 13.74
N ILE A 78 -9.54 3.98 14.62
CA ILE A 78 -10.96 3.72 14.29
C ILE A 78 -11.42 4.63 13.15
N GLU A 79 -11.11 5.91 13.20
CA GLU A 79 -11.45 6.88 12.16
C GLU A 79 -10.77 6.51 10.82
N SER A 80 -9.49 6.20 10.86
CA SER A 80 -8.70 5.83 9.67
C SER A 80 -9.22 4.56 9.00
N LEU A 81 -9.50 3.50 9.78
CA LEU A 81 -10.08 2.26 9.24
C LEU A 81 -11.52 2.47 8.75
N GLY A 82 -12.32 3.30 9.43
CA GLY A 82 -13.67 3.67 8.99
C GLY A 82 -13.67 4.41 7.65
N ALA A 83 -12.73 5.35 7.45
CA ALA A 83 -12.54 6.04 6.17
C ALA A 83 -12.18 5.06 5.03
N ARG A 84 -11.54 3.95 5.35
CA ARG A 84 -11.20 2.84 4.44
C ARG A 84 -12.32 1.80 4.31
N LYS A 85 -13.53 2.12 4.80
CA LYS A 85 -14.71 1.25 4.78
C LYS A 85 -14.56 -0.01 5.63
N GLY A 86 -13.74 0.08 6.66
CA GLY A 86 -13.64 -0.95 7.70
C GLY A 86 -14.89 -0.94 8.59
N GLU A 87 -15.42 -2.12 8.85
CA GLU A 87 -16.48 -2.40 9.81
C GLU A 87 -15.84 -2.88 11.10
N MET A 88 -16.08 -2.18 12.22
CA MET A 88 -15.57 -2.60 13.51
C MET A 88 -16.41 -3.77 14.03
N LEU A 89 -15.74 -4.89 14.28
CA LEU A 89 -16.36 -6.10 14.80
C LEU A 89 -16.31 -6.17 16.32
N ASP A 90 -15.19 -5.73 16.90
CA ASP A 90 -14.99 -5.79 18.36
C ASP A 90 -13.97 -4.75 18.81
N MET A 91 -14.10 -4.34 20.07
CA MET A 91 -13.18 -3.44 20.76
C MET A 91 -13.05 -3.84 22.22
N LEU A 92 -11.83 -4.08 22.67
CA LEU A 92 -11.52 -4.41 24.05
C LEU A 92 -10.41 -3.51 24.57
N THR A 93 -10.69 -2.73 25.60
CA THR A 93 -9.67 -1.95 26.30
C THR A 93 -9.20 -2.76 27.52
N THR A 94 -7.89 -2.89 27.64
CA THR A 94 -7.25 -3.61 28.76
C THR A 94 -6.79 -2.64 29.84
N ASP A 95 -6.63 -3.14 31.06
CA ASP A 95 -6.20 -2.33 32.21
C ASP A 95 -4.76 -1.78 32.06
N ASN A 96 -4.00 -2.30 31.11
CA ASN A 96 -2.61 -1.85 30.81
C ASN A 96 -2.56 -0.62 29.89
N GLY A 97 -3.70 0.03 29.59
CA GLY A 97 -3.75 1.19 28.71
C GLY A 97 -3.63 0.84 27.21
N LEU A 98 -3.84 -0.42 26.84
CA LEU A 98 -3.90 -0.88 25.45
C LEU A 98 -5.35 -1.13 25.04
N THR A 99 -5.67 -0.84 23.80
CA THR A 99 -6.96 -1.17 23.19
C THR A 99 -6.74 -2.11 22.01
N ARG A 100 -7.42 -3.25 22.07
CA ARG A 100 -7.51 -4.21 20.95
C ARG A 100 -8.72 -3.87 20.12
N LEU A 101 -8.52 -3.76 18.81
CA LEU A 101 -9.55 -3.49 17.82
C LEU A 101 -9.59 -4.61 16.80
N ILE A 102 -10.77 -5.05 16.41
CA ILE A 102 -10.99 -6.02 15.35
C ILE A 102 -11.90 -5.40 14.29
N PHE A 103 -11.42 -5.41 13.06
CA PHE A 103 -12.13 -4.86 11.91
C PHE A 103 -12.24 -5.87 10.78
N MET A 104 -13.29 -5.73 9.98
CA MET A 104 -13.41 -6.30 8.65
C MET A 104 -13.22 -5.19 7.63
N VAL A 105 -12.19 -5.28 6.80
CA VAL A 105 -11.78 -4.19 5.89
C VAL A 105 -11.63 -4.73 4.48
N PRO A 106 -12.10 -4.03 3.43
CA PRO A 106 -11.77 -4.39 2.06
C PRO A 106 -10.24 -4.41 1.86
N ALA A 107 -9.70 -5.50 1.29
CA ALA A 107 -8.25 -5.68 1.15
C ALA A 107 -7.57 -4.51 0.41
N ARG A 108 -8.25 -3.88 -0.56
CA ARG A 108 -7.74 -2.67 -1.22
C ARG A 108 -7.58 -1.47 -0.27
N GLY A 109 -8.29 -1.46 0.86
CA GLY A 109 -8.15 -0.46 1.92
C GLY A 109 -6.91 -0.68 2.78
N MET A 110 -6.34 -1.89 2.77
CA MET A 110 -5.15 -2.22 3.53
C MET A 110 -3.84 -1.90 2.78
N ILE A 111 -3.92 -1.66 1.47
CA ILE A 111 -2.75 -1.29 0.66
C ILE A 111 -2.14 0.00 1.21
N GLY A 112 -0.88 -0.05 1.65
CA GLY A 112 -0.15 1.06 2.24
C GLY A 112 -0.59 1.46 3.66
N TYR A 113 -1.58 0.78 4.25
CA TYR A 113 -2.11 1.15 5.57
C TYR A 113 -1.11 0.92 6.71
N THR A 114 -0.28 -0.10 6.62
CA THR A 114 0.69 -0.43 7.68
C THR A 114 1.62 0.75 8.00
N THR A 115 2.07 1.49 6.99
CA THR A 115 2.92 2.67 7.17
C THR A 115 2.17 3.81 7.88
N GLU A 116 0.92 4.08 7.47
CA GLU A 116 0.07 5.08 8.13
C GLU A 116 -0.23 4.69 9.59
N PHE A 117 -0.53 3.41 9.82
CA PHE A 117 -0.77 2.88 11.16
C PHE A 117 0.44 3.03 12.08
N MET A 118 1.64 2.69 11.59
CA MET A 118 2.88 2.86 12.37
C MET A 118 3.14 4.33 12.69
N SER A 119 2.87 5.23 11.76
CA SER A 119 3.00 6.67 12.00
C SER A 119 2.00 7.18 13.05
N MET A 120 0.72 6.79 12.94
CA MET A 120 -0.33 7.17 13.90
C MET A 120 -0.07 6.66 15.33
N THR A 121 0.51 5.47 15.44
CA THR A 121 0.80 4.82 16.72
C THR A 121 2.22 5.08 17.22
N ARG A 122 2.99 5.93 16.52
CA ARG A 122 4.41 6.20 16.82
C ARG A 122 5.26 4.93 16.94
N GLY A 123 4.90 3.89 16.18
CA GLY A 123 5.55 2.58 16.21
C GLY A 123 5.17 1.66 17.37
N TYR A 124 4.31 2.09 18.29
CA TYR A 124 3.88 1.27 19.42
C TYR A 124 2.71 0.32 19.10
N GLY A 125 2.03 0.53 17.97
CA GLY A 125 0.91 -0.31 17.57
C GLY A 125 1.38 -1.63 16.96
N ILE A 126 0.59 -2.68 17.19
CA ILE A 126 0.74 -3.98 16.56
C ILE A 126 -0.45 -4.17 15.63
N ILE A 127 -0.21 -4.53 14.39
CA ILE A 127 -1.25 -4.81 13.40
C ILE A 127 -1.00 -6.14 12.70
N ASN A 128 -2.05 -6.95 12.62
CA ASN A 128 -2.09 -8.18 11.84
C ASN A 128 -3.35 -8.16 10.98
N HIS A 129 -3.24 -8.61 9.76
CA HIS A 129 -4.38 -8.74 8.86
C HIS A 129 -4.27 -10.02 8.05
N THR A 130 -5.39 -10.68 7.84
CA THR A 130 -5.48 -11.94 7.10
C THR A 130 -6.73 -11.93 6.23
N PHE A 131 -6.64 -12.57 5.06
CA PHE A 131 -7.82 -12.79 4.23
C PHE A 131 -8.88 -13.56 5.02
N GLU A 132 -10.12 -13.10 4.96
CA GLU A 132 -11.26 -13.77 5.59
C GLU A 132 -12.21 -14.32 4.53
N GLU A 133 -12.81 -13.45 3.71
CA GLU A 133 -13.82 -13.85 2.74
C GLU A 133 -13.93 -12.86 1.57
N PHE A 134 -14.68 -13.24 0.54
CA PHE A 134 -15.13 -12.32 -0.49
C PHE A 134 -16.51 -11.79 -0.15
N ARG A 135 -16.70 -10.48 -0.27
CA ARG A 135 -18.00 -9.78 -0.13
C ARG A 135 -18.29 -8.95 -1.36
N PRO A 136 -19.57 -8.61 -1.61
CA PRO A 136 -19.94 -7.67 -2.67
C PRO A 136 -19.06 -6.41 -2.63
N ARG A 137 -18.57 -6.01 -3.80
CA ARG A 137 -17.68 -4.85 -3.89
C ARG A 137 -18.33 -3.58 -3.37
N VAL A 138 -17.68 -2.90 -2.46
CA VAL A 138 -18.11 -1.62 -1.93
C VAL A 138 -17.99 -0.54 -3.00
N LYS A 139 -19.10 0.12 -3.36
CA LYS A 139 -19.14 1.21 -4.35
C LYS A 139 -18.61 2.51 -3.72
N ALA A 140 -17.33 2.51 -3.33
CA ALA A 140 -16.68 3.69 -2.79
C ALA A 140 -15.23 3.70 -3.26
N GLN A 141 -14.67 4.88 -3.45
CA GLN A 141 -13.24 5.02 -3.63
C GLN A 141 -12.59 4.86 -2.26
N ILE A 142 -11.76 3.84 -2.10
CA ILE A 142 -11.07 3.54 -0.85
C ILE A 142 -9.57 3.70 -1.09
N GLY A 143 -8.94 4.40 -0.17
CA GLY A 143 -7.54 4.73 -0.31
C GLY A 143 -7.31 5.67 -1.48
N GLY A 144 -6.17 6.21 -1.56
CA GLY A 144 -5.76 7.14 -2.58
C GLY A 144 -4.52 7.85 -2.07
N ARG A 145 -3.71 8.32 -2.98
CA ARG A 145 -2.61 9.19 -2.62
C ARG A 145 -3.20 10.45 -1.99
N ARG A 146 -2.84 10.76 -0.76
CA ARG A 146 -3.24 12.02 -0.11
C ARG A 146 -2.48 13.19 -0.72
N ASN A 147 -1.23 12.94 -1.10
CA ASN A 147 -0.32 13.92 -1.65
C ASN A 147 -0.18 13.73 -3.17
N GLY A 148 0.20 14.77 -3.86
CA GLY A 148 0.60 14.71 -5.25
C GLY A 148 1.89 13.91 -5.45
N ALA A 149 2.45 13.96 -6.64
CA ALA A 149 3.79 13.47 -6.92
C ALA A 149 4.58 14.60 -7.56
N LEU A 150 5.82 14.77 -7.14
CA LEU A 150 6.79 15.57 -7.84
C LEU A 150 7.38 14.69 -8.95
N ILE A 151 7.28 15.15 -10.18
CA ILE A 151 7.70 14.38 -11.37
C ILE A 151 8.77 15.18 -12.09
N SER A 152 9.86 14.52 -12.46
CA SER A 152 10.90 15.14 -13.29
C SER A 152 10.36 15.45 -14.68
N MET A 153 10.58 16.66 -15.15
CA MET A 153 10.15 17.12 -16.48
C MET A 153 11.20 16.84 -17.57
N ASP A 154 12.45 16.60 -17.16
CA ASP A 154 13.58 16.43 -18.06
C ASP A 154 14.50 15.31 -17.56
N GLN A 155 15.33 14.83 -18.49
CA GLN A 155 16.45 13.94 -18.16
C GLN A 155 17.67 14.77 -17.75
N GLY A 156 18.37 14.33 -16.69
CA GLY A 156 19.60 15.00 -16.24
C GLY A 156 20.00 14.58 -14.84
N GLN A 157 20.83 15.41 -14.21
CA GLN A 157 21.21 15.22 -12.81
C GLN A 157 20.47 16.18 -11.90
N ALA A 158 19.92 15.67 -10.80
CA ALA A 158 19.28 16.47 -9.77
C ALA A 158 20.30 17.42 -9.14
N THR A 159 20.05 18.72 -9.21
CA THR A 159 20.94 19.73 -8.60
C THR A 159 20.46 20.08 -7.19
N ALA A 160 21.39 20.38 -6.27
CA ALA A 160 21.05 20.84 -4.93
C ALA A 160 20.13 22.06 -4.95
N TYR A 161 20.30 22.96 -5.91
CA TYR A 161 19.47 24.15 -6.07
C TYR A 161 18.01 23.79 -6.42
N ALA A 162 17.80 22.82 -7.34
CA ALA A 162 16.47 22.38 -7.72
C ALA A 162 15.76 21.65 -6.54
N ILE A 163 16.50 20.83 -5.79
CA ILE A 163 15.97 20.13 -4.62
C ILE A 163 15.53 21.12 -3.55
N ILE A 164 16.37 22.09 -3.18
CA ILE A 164 16.04 23.15 -2.20
C ILE A 164 14.80 23.95 -2.65
N GLY A 165 14.68 24.26 -3.94
CA GLY A 165 13.53 24.96 -4.49
C GLY A 165 12.21 24.19 -4.43
N LEU A 166 12.25 22.88 -4.15
CA LEU A 166 11.08 22.00 -4.02
C LEU A 166 10.75 21.62 -2.59
N GLU A 167 11.58 21.95 -1.61
CA GLU A 167 11.37 21.58 -0.18
C GLU A 167 10.04 22.09 0.38
N ASP A 168 9.60 23.29 -0.04
CA ASP A 168 8.31 23.86 0.38
C ASP A 168 7.10 23.16 -0.28
N ARG A 169 7.32 22.33 -1.29
CA ARG A 169 6.26 21.67 -2.07
C ARG A 169 6.07 20.21 -1.75
N GLY A 170 7.05 19.58 -1.10
CA GLY A 170 6.98 18.17 -0.78
C GLY A 170 8.31 17.57 -0.35
N VAL A 171 8.29 16.29 -0.07
CA VAL A 171 9.47 15.54 0.36
C VAL A 171 10.15 14.94 -0.86
N ASN A 172 11.42 15.27 -1.07
CA ASN A 172 12.21 14.73 -2.17
C ASN A 172 12.81 13.36 -1.80
N PHE A 173 12.82 12.42 -2.76
CA PHE A 173 13.33 11.06 -2.60
C PHE A 173 14.77 10.90 -3.08
N MET A 174 15.35 11.94 -3.69
CA MET A 174 16.66 11.88 -4.31
C MET A 174 17.65 12.83 -3.66
N GLU A 175 18.91 12.48 -3.81
CA GLU A 175 20.04 13.29 -3.40
C GLU A 175 20.58 14.13 -4.57
N PRO A 176 21.31 15.24 -4.29
CA PRO A 176 22.02 15.97 -5.32
C PRO A 176 22.99 15.07 -6.10
N GLY A 177 22.96 15.17 -7.43
CA GLY A 177 23.77 14.32 -8.31
C GLY A 177 23.10 13.04 -8.79
N THR A 178 21.91 12.70 -8.27
CA THR A 178 21.13 11.55 -8.76
C THR A 178 20.71 11.78 -10.20
N GLU A 179 20.91 10.80 -11.06
CA GLU A 179 20.41 10.81 -12.43
C GLU A 179 18.89 10.61 -12.44
N VAL A 180 18.18 11.48 -13.15
CA VAL A 180 16.73 11.45 -13.28
C VAL A 180 16.35 11.41 -14.77
N TYR A 181 15.20 10.82 -15.08
CA TYR A 181 14.63 10.77 -16.41
C TYR A 181 13.25 11.43 -16.43
N GLU A 182 12.81 11.86 -17.60
CA GLU A 182 11.48 12.45 -17.79
C GLU A 182 10.38 11.49 -17.33
N GLY A 183 9.47 11.96 -16.47
CA GLY A 183 8.42 11.13 -15.87
C GLY A 183 8.81 10.40 -14.60
N MET A 184 10.06 10.46 -14.15
CA MET A 184 10.50 9.85 -12.89
C MET A 184 9.82 10.54 -11.71
N ILE A 185 9.27 9.76 -10.77
CA ILE A 185 8.74 10.29 -9.50
C ILE A 185 9.92 10.59 -8.58
N VAL A 186 10.07 11.86 -8.24
CA VAL A 186 11.21 12.39 -7.50
C VAL A 186 10.86 12.87 -6.09
N GLY A 187 9.57 12.90 -5.75
CA GLY A 187 9.08 13.29 -4.43
C GLY A 187 7.56 13.18 -4.30
N GLU A 188 7.05 13.47 -3.12
CA GLU A 188 5.61 13.52 -2.81
C GLU A 188 5.25 14.71 -1.90
#